data_e2641c37ebacd2d5d60b4ea825de013c
#
_entry.id   e2641c37ebacd2d5d60b4ea825de013c
#
_cell.length_a   1.000
_cell.length_b   1.000
_cell.length_c   1.000
_cell.angle_alpha   90.00
_cell.angle_beta   90.00
_cell.angle_gamma   90.00
#
_symmetry.space_group_name_H-M   'P 1'
#
loop_
_entity.id
_entity.type
_entity.pdbx_description
1 polymer ?
#
loop_
_entity_poly.entity_id
_entity_poly.type
_entity_poly.pdbx_seq_one_letter_code
_entity_poly.pdbx_strand_id
1 'polypeptide(L)'
;MESEVLLAVGEDGRNDSFFSGLTILSSVIFLFTGFSLDAYAGIVFSFVVIKSGVDALKNTASDLIGRSGKEELARQLYKEIRATDGVISAIDMMLHDYGPDRYSGSVNIEIDHKRSIGEVYEEIHRLQLRIMEEYHVTMVFGIYAVDEDTSSVVDIRRYIGKFVRVNEHVKSFHALYLSKGTNTLYCDFIAVSYTHLRAHETSAHL
;
A
#
# COMPACT_ATOMS: atom_id res chain seq x y z
N MET A 1 3.65 -20.45 14.79
CA MET A 1 2.63 -19.80 13.94
C MET A 1 1.31 -19.90 14.68
N GLU A 2 1.02 -18.91 15.51
CA GLU A 2 -0.34 -18.75 16.02
C GLU A 2 -1.15 -18.19 14.86
N SER A 3 -2.05 -18.98 14.29
CA SER A 3 -2.86 -18.49 13.18
C SER A 3 -3.89 -17.51 13.76
N GLU A 4 -4.05 -16.35 13.14
CA GLU A 4 -5.09 -15.38 13.48
C GLU A 4 -6.47 -16.04 13.57
N VAL A 5 -6.66 -17.10 12.79
CA VAL A 5 -7.88 -17.93 12.82
C VAL A 5 -8.06 -18.61 14.18
N LEU A 6 -6.99 -19.13 14.80
CA LEU A 6 -7.07 -19.76 16.14
C LEU A 6 -7.37 -18.72 17.23
N LEU A 7 -6.83 -17.51 17.11
CA LEU A 7 -7.16 -16.41 18.01
C LEU A 7 -8.61 -15.98 17.88
N ALA A 8 -9.12 -15.83 16.64
CA ALA A 8 -10.51 -15.47 16.38
C ALA A 8 -11.47 -16.54 16.92
N VAL A 9 -11.20 -17.82 16.68
CA VAL A 9 -12.02 -18.94 17.22
C VAL A 9 -11.96 -18.97 18.75
N GLY A 10 -10.80 -18.67 19.35
CA GLY A 10 -10.64 -18.56 20.81
C GLY A 10 -11.44 -17.40 21.42
N GLU A 11 -11.50 -16.26 20.74
CA GLU A 11 -12.31 -15.11 21.16
C GLU A 11 -13.82 -15.41 21.05
N ASP A 12 -14.26 -16.05 19.97
CA ASP A 12 -15.65 -16.46 19.80
C ASP A 12 -16.06 -17.44 20.89
N GLY A 13 -15.26 -18.47 21.18
CA GLY A 13 -15.54 -19.44 22.24
C GLY A 13 -15.61 -18.79 23.64
N ARG A 14 -14.77 -17.78 23.90
CA ARG A 14 -14.82 -17.01 25.15
C ARG A 14 -16.11 -16.20 25.26
N ASN A 15 -16.50 -15.53 24.18
CA ASN A 15 -17.73 -14.74 24.13
C ASN A 15 -18.96 -15.62 24.32
N ASP A 16 -19.04 -16.76 23.63
CA ASP A 16 -20.14 -17.72 23.77
C ASP A 16 -20.26 -18.27 25.19
N SER A 17 -19.12 -18.57 25.85
CA SER A 17 -19.07 -19.00 27.24
C SER A 17 -19.61 -17.93 28.20
N PHE A 18 -19.23 -16.67 27.96
CA PHE A 18 -19.72 -15.55 28.76
C PHE A 18 -21.24 -15.36 28.61
N PHE A 19 -21.76 -15.46 27.39
CA PHE A 19 -23.20 -15.33 27.14
C PHE A 19 -24.01 -16.49 27.70
N SER A 20 -23.51 -17.72 27.60
CA SER A 20 -24.14 -18.89 28.22
C SER A 20 -24.24 -18.71 29.75
N GLY A 21 -23.17 -18.19 30.37
CA GLY A 21 -23.19 -17.87 31.81
C GLY A 21 -24.21 -16.78 32.16
N LEU A 22 -24.31 -15.73 31.33
CA LEU A 22 -25.27 -14.65 31.52
C LEU A 22 -26.71 -15.13 31.37
N THR A 23 -27.02 -16.02 30.42
CA THR A 23 -28.33 -16.62 30.23
C THR A 23 -28.74 -17.52 31.41
N ILE A 24 -27.80 -18.31 31.95
CA ILE A 24 -28.04 -19.10 33.16
C ILE A 24 -28.35 -18.17 34.34
N LEU A 25 -27.58 -17.12 34.54
CA LEU A 25 -27.81 -16.15 35.62
C LEU A 25 -29.16 -15.46 35.49
N SER A 26 -29.54 -15.04 34.28
CA SER A 26 -30.85 -14.45 33.98
C SER A 26 -31.99 -15.40 34.31
N SER A 27 -31.84 -16.69 33.93
CA SER A 27 -32.83 -17.72 34.23
C SER A 27 -33.03 -17.94 35.75
N VAL A 28 -31.94 -17.91 36.49
CA VAL A 28 -31.99 -18.02 37.97
C VAL A 28 -32.72 -16.81 38.59
N ILE A 29 -32.40 -15.60 38.13
CA ILE A 29 -33.06 -14.36 38.59
C ILE A 29 -34.56 -14.41 38.25
N PHE A 30 -34.94 -14.89 37.07
CA PHE A 30 -36.33 -15.03 36.68
C PHE A 30 -37.11 -15.96 37.62
N LEU A 31 -36.51 -17.07 38.04
CA LEU A 31 -37.13 -18.01 38.97
C LEU A 31 -37.49 -17.36 40.35
N PHE A 32 -36.67 -16.43 40.81
CA PHE A 32 -36.86 -15.76 42.12
C PHE A 32 -37.69 -14.49 42.05
N THR A 33 -37.62 -13.74 40.94
CA THR A 33 -38.20 -12.41 40.84
C THR A 33 -39.35 -12.29 39.85
N GLY A 34 -39.51 -13.28 38.94
CA GLY A 34 -40.46 -13.25 37.82
C GLY A 34 -40.06 -12.22 36.75
N PHE A 35 -38.88 -11.59 36.84
CA PHE A 35 -38.40 -10.58 35.91
C PHE A 35 -37.35 -11.19 34.96
N SER A 36 -37.62 -11.14 33.66
CA SER A 36 -36.71 -11.64 32.62
C SER A 36 -35.71 -10.56 32.20
N LEU A 37 -34.40 -10.82 32.41
CA LEU A 37 -33.32 -9.98 31.97
C LEU A 37 -32.85 -10.29 30.53
N ASP A 38 -33.28 -11.43 29.98
CA ASP A 38 -32.81 -11.97 28.69
C ASP A 38 -33.01 -10.98 27.53
N ALA A 39 -34.19 -10.33 27.49
CA ALA A 39 -34.50 -9.37 26.44
C ALA A 39 -33.54 -8.16 26.44
N TYR A 40 -33.23 -7.66 27.63
CA TYR A 40 -32.31 -6.50 27.79
C TYR A 40 -30.86 -6.91 27.49
N ALA A 41 -30.44 -8.07 28.00
CA ALA A 41 -29.13 -8.63 27.71
C ALA A 41 -28.92 -8.87 26.20
N GLY A 42 -29.99 -9.41 25.53
CA GLY A 42 -29.99 -9.64 24.10
C GLY A 42 -29.83 -8.36 23.29
N ILE A 43 -30.46 -7.26 23.68
CA ILE A 43 -30.31 -5.95 23.01
C ILE A 43 -28.87 -5.48 23.14
N VAL A 44 -28.28 -5.47 24.34
CA VAL A 44 -26.89 -5.04 24.57
C VAL A 44 -25.93 -5.90 23.75
N PHE A 45 -26.17 -7.23 23.77
CA PHE A 45 -25.35 -8.16 23.00
C PHE A 45 -25.40 -7.91 21.49
N SER A 46 -26.60 -7.64 20.95
CA SER A 46 -26.75 -7.33 19.52
C SER A 46 -25.87 -6.17 19.09
N PHE A 47 -25.73 -5.11 19.90
CA PHE A 47 -24.83 -4.00 19.60
C PHE A 47 -23.36 -4.43 19.59
N VAL A 48 -22.95 -5.30 20.51
CA VAL A 48 -21.57 -5.81 20.56
C VAL A 48 -21.26 -6.64 19.32
N VAL A 49 -22.16 -7.54 18.91
CA VAL A 49 -22.01 -8.39 17.72
C VAL A 49 -21.97 -7.54 16.44
N ILE A 50 -22.90 -6.58 16.31
CA ILE A 50 -22.92 -5.68 15.15
C ILE A 50 -21.61 -4.90 15.07
N LYS A 51 -21.11 -4.35 16.18
CA LYS A 51 -19.84 -3.62 16.21
C LYS A 51 -18.69 -4.54 15.78
N SER A 52 -18.57 -5.74 16.36
CA SER A 52 -17.54 -6.70 15.99
C SER A 52 -17.58 -7.07 14.50
N GLY A 53 -18.78 -7.29 13.96
CA GLY A 53 -18.96 -7.56 12.53
C GLY A 53 -18.53 -6.41 11.64
N VAL A 54 -18.86 -5.16 12.01
CA VAL A 54 -18.42 -3.96 11.28
C VAL A 54 -16.91 -3.79 11.35
N ASP A 55 -16.29 -4.04 12.51
CA ASP A 55 -14.85 -3.93 12.68
C ASP A 55 -14.11 -5.01 11.87
N ALA A 56 -14.62 -6.25 11.86
CA ALA A 56 -14.10 -7.33 11.02
C ALA A 56 -14.18 -6.99 9.52
N LEU A 57 -15.32 -6.45 9.05
CA LEU A 57 -15.46 -6.00 7.66
C LEU A 57 -14.49 -4.87 7.29
N LYS A 58 -14.31 -3.90 8.19
CA LYS A 58 -13.35 -2.82 7.97
C LYS A 58 -11.91 -3.32 7.88
N ASN A 59 -11.52 -4.22 8.77
CA ASN A 59 -10.19 -4.81 8.77
C ASN A 59 -9.94 -5.60 7.49
N THR A 60 -10.87 -6.50 7.11
CA THR A 60 -10.77 -7.27 5.86
C THR A 60 -10.73 -6.36 4.63
N ALA A 61 -11.57 -5.32 4.57
CA ALA A 61 -11.54 -4.36 3.47
C ALA A 61 -10.22 -3.58 3.43
N SER A 62 -9.68 -3.19 4.60
CA SER A 62 -8.38 -2.52 4.71
C SER A 62 -7.24 -3.41 4.21
N ASP A 63 -7.26 -4.70 4.55
CA ASP A 63 -6.26 -5.68 4.11
C ASP A 63 -6.31 -5.91 2.59
N LEU A 64 -7.51 -6.01 2.02
CA LEU A 64 -7.71 -6.12 0.56
C LEU A 64 -7.23 -4.88 -0.19
N ILE A 65 -7.38 -3.68 0.39
CA ILE A 65 -6.90 -2.42 -0.19
C ILE A 65 -5.38 -2.22 0.05
N GLY A 66 -4.75 -3.05 0.87
CA GLY A 66 -3.31 -3.02 1.14
C GLY A 66 -2.85 -1.85 2.03
N ARG A 67 -3.76 -1.24 2.81
CA ARG A 67 -3.45 -0.06 3.64
C ARG A 67 -2.93 -0.37 5.04
N SER A 68 -3.09 -1.59 5.55
CA SER A 68 -2.77 -1.93 6.95
C SER A 68 -1.29 -2.21 7.16
N GLY A 69 -0.68 -1.47 8.06
CA GLY A 69 0.60 -1.83 8.70
C GLY A 69 1.88 -1.62 7.89
N LYS A 70 1.80 -1.20 6.63
CA LYS A 70 2.94 -1.18 5.70
C LYS A 70 3.53 0.19 5.42
N GLU A 71 2.93 1.26 5.93
CA GLU A 71 3.47 2.61 5.68
C GLU A 71 4.87 2.80 6.27
N GLU A 72 5.13 2.19 7.42
CA GLU A 72 6.43 2.27 8.06
C GLU A 72 7.48 1.44 7.30
N LEU A 73 7.13 0.21 6.92
CA LEU A 73 7.98 -0.64 6.07
C LEU A 73 8.26 0.06 4.72
N ALA A 74 7.24 0.60 4.08
CA ALA A 74 7.41 1.34 2.83
C ALA A 74 8.34 2.54 2.99
N ARG A 75 8.23 3.30 4.08
CA ARG A 75 9.14 4.42 4.38
C ARG A 75 10.58 3.98 4.56
N GLN A 76 10.81 2.87 5.27
CA GLN A 76 12.15 2.32 5.47
C GLN A 76 12.74 1.86 4.14
N LEU A 77 11.98 1.13 3.33
CA LEU A 77 12.38 0.69 2.00
C LEU A 77 12.70 1.87 1.08
N TYR A 78 11.85 2.91 1.06
CA TYR A 78 12.14 4.12 0.27
C TYR A 78 13.44 4.79 0.69
N LYS A 79 13.71 4.85 1.99
CA LYS A 79 14.95 5.43 2.52
C LYS A 79 16.17 4.61 2.07
N GLU A 80 16.10 3.30 2.18
CA GLU A 80 17.16 2.36 1.80
C GLU A 80 17.45 2.44 0.29
N ILE A 81 16.40 2.41 -0.53
CA ILE A 81 16.51 2.48 -1.99
C ILE A 81 17.13 3.81 -2.43
N ARG A 82 16.70 4.93 -1.86
CA ARG A 82 17.24 6.25 -2.17
C ARG A 82 18.66 6.48 -1.67
N ALA A 83 19.09 5.74 -0.66
CA ALA A 83 20.46 5.80 -0.16
C ALA A 83 21.44 4.98 -1.02
N THR A 84 20.93 4.18 -1.97
CA THR A 84 21.75 3.35 -2.85
C THR A 84 22.43 4.21 -3.91
N ASP A 85 23.72 4.00 -4.11
CA ASP A 85 24.50 4.76 -5.07
C ASP A 85 23.94 4.66 -6.49
N GLY A 86 23.85 5.80 -7.16
CA GLY A 86 23.33 5.89 -8.53
C GLY A 86 21.82 5.86 -8.68
N VAL A 87 21.05 5.75 -7.59
CA VAL A 87 19.60 5.94 -7.58
C VAL A 87 19.30 7.44 -7.40
N ILE A 88 18.70 8.05 -8.41
CA ILE A 88 18.29 9.47 -8.38
C ILE A 88 17.00 9.61 -7.58
N SER A 89 16.01 8.78 -7.88
CA SER A 89 14.74 8.73 -7.16
C SER A 89 14.13 7.35 -7.17
N ALA A 90 13.13 7.14 -6.28
CA ALA A 90 12.31 5.94 -6.21
C ALA A 90 10.85 6.37 -6.22
N ILE A 91 10.03 5.74 -7.06
CA ILE A 91 8.63 6.11 -7.32
C ILE A 91 7.75 4.87 -7.46
N ASP A 92 6.44 5.05 -7.28
CA ASP A 92 5.42 4.03 -7.52
C ASP A 92 5.69 2.69 -6.81
N MET A 93 6.11 2.76 -5.54
CA MET A 93 6.28 1.54 -4.76
C MET A 93 4.93 0.91 -4.45
N MET A 94 4.82 -0.37 -4.75
CA MET A 94 3.70 -1.21 -4.35
C MET A 94 4.22 -2.34 -3.46
N LEU A 95 3.52 -2.59 -2.35
CA LEU A 95 3.83 -3.69 -1.43
C LEU A 95 2.59 -4.55 -1.24
N HIS A 96 2.75 -5.84 -1.41
CA HIS A 96 1.73 -6.86 -1.22
C HIS A 96 2.15 -7.79 -0.07
N ASP A 97 1.18 -8.18 0.73
CA ASP A 97 1.33 -9.08 1.86
C ASP A 97 0.86 -10.48 1.45
N TYR A 98 1.70 -11.45 1.65
CA TYR A 98 1.41 -12.85 1.37
C TYR A 98 1.38 -13.71 2.64
N GLY A 99 1.19 -13.06 3.78
CA GLY A 99 1.12 -13.72 5.09
C GLY A 99 2.30 -13.39 6.00
N PRO A 100 2.43 -14.07 7.14
CA PRO A 100 3.42 -13.74 8.16
C PRO A 100 4.83 -13.67 7.58
N ASP A 101 5.47 -12.51 7.74
CA ASP A 101 6.84 -12.22 7.33
C ASP A 101 7.15 -12.48 5.84
N ARG A 102 6.14 -12.37 4.97
CA ARG A 102 6.31 -12.57 3.51
C ARG A 102 5.69 -11.43 2.74
N TYR A 103 6.54 -10.52 2.28
CA TYR A 103 6.13 -9.40 1.45
C TYR A 103 6.69 -9.54 0.04
N SER A 104 5.95 -9.06 -0.94
CA SER A 104 6.44 -8.84 -2.30
C SER A 104 6.13 -7.42 -2.72
N GLY A 105 7.04 -6.79 -3.43
CA GLY A 105 6.85 -5.43 -3.88
C GLY A 105 7.48 -5.14 -5.21
N SER A 106 7.07 -4.03 -5.78
CA SER A 106 7.71 -3.43 -6.94
C SER A 106 7.93 -1.95 -6.68
N VAL A 107 8.98 -1.41 -7.29
CA VAL A 107 9.32 0.01 -7.23
C VAL A 107 10.00 0.41 -8.53
N ASN A 108 9.70 1.58 -9.03
CA ASN A 108 10.43 2.16 -10.14
C ASN A 108 11.54 3.08 -9.61
N ILE A 109 12.72 2.96 -10.16
CA ILE A 109 13.86 3.82 -9.82
C ILE A 109 14.32 4.62 -11.02
N GLU A 110 14.68 5.88 -10.79
CA GLU A 110 15.32 6.73 -11.78
C GLU A 110 16.83 6.66 -11.62
N ILE A 111 17.51 6.44 -12.74
CA ILE A 111 18.98 6.36 -12.83
C ILE A 111 19.48 7.25 -13.97
N ASP A 112 20.75 7.70 -13.89
CA ASP A 112 21.39 8.43 -14.98
C ASP A 112 21.51 7.54 -16.23
N HIS A 113 21.02 8.03 -17.36
CA HIS A 113 21.07 7.34 -18.66
C HIS A 113 22.49 7.01 -19.14
N LYS A 114 23.52 7.62 -18.57
CA LYS A 114 24.93 7.38 -18.89
C LYS A 114 25.49 6.12 -18.25
N ARG A 115 24.85 5.59 -17.21
CA ARG A 115 25.32 4.39 -16.53
C ARG A 115 25.13 3.15 -17.42
N SER A 116 26.10 2.25 -17.38
CA SER A 116 25.97 0.98 -18.07
C SER A 116 24.95 0.08 -17.37
N ILE A 117 24.26 -0.75 -18.17
CA ILE A 117 23.27 -1.68 -17.61
C ILE A 117 23.90 -2.69 -16.65
N GLY A 118 25.18 -3.03 -16.86
CA GLY A 118 25.92 -3.94 -15.99
C GLY A 118 26.14 -3.37 -14.59
N GLU A 119 26.60 -2.11 -14.50
CA GLU A 119 26.79 -1.41 -13.22
C GLU A 119 25.48 -1.28 -12.47
N VAL A 120 24.42 -0.89 -13.16
CA VAL A 120 23.08 -0.75 -12.57
C VAL A 120 22.56 -2.10 -12.06
N TYR A 121 22.75 -3.16 -12.84
CA TYR A 121 22.34 -4.50 -12.44
C TYR A 121 23.02 -4.97 -11.15
N GLU A 122 24.34 -4.78 -11.04
CA GLU A 122 25.08 -5.16 -9.83
C GLU A 122 24.61 -4.42 -8.58
N GLU A 123 24.35 -3.11 -8.69
CA GLU A 123 23.86 -2.29 -7.57
C GLU A 123 22.45 -2.74 -7.14
N ILE A 124 21.54 -2.90 -8.11
CA ILE A 124 20.17 -3.33 -7.83
C ILE A 124 20.15 -4.73 -7.24
N HIS A 125 20.96 -5.65 -7.76
CA HIS A 125 21.01 -7.01 -7.24
C HIS A 125 21.49 -7.06 -5.79
N ARG A 126 22.53 -6.28 -5.45
CA ARG A 126 22.97 -6.15 -4.05
C ARG A 126 21.88 -5.57 -3.15
N LEU A 127 21.17 -4.56 -3.64
CA LEU A 127 20.05 -3.96 -2.93
C LEU A 127 18.91 -4.95 -2.71
N GLN A 128 18.54 -5.74 -3.74
CA GLN A 128 17.51 -6.78 -3.63
C GLN A 128 17.84 -7.81 -2.55
N LEU A 129 19.08 -8.29 -2.52
CA LEU A 129 19.52 -9.26 -1.51
C LEU A 129 19.44 -8.67 -0.10
N ARG A 130 19.91 -7.45 0.09
CA ARG A 130 19.85 -6.75 1.38
C ARG A 130 18.41 -6.54 1.85
N ILE A 131 17.52 -6.09 0.97
CA ILE A 131 16.10 -5.91 1.29
C ILE A 131 15.45 -7.25 1.67
N MET A 132 15.81 -8.32 0.96
CA MET A 132 15.27 -9.64 1.26
C MET A 132 15.77 -10.18 2.61
N GLU A 133 17.03 -9.98 2.94
CA GLU A 133 17.63 -10.41 4.19
C GLU A 133 17.13 -9.61 5.40
N GLU A 134 17.02 -8.29 5.26
CA GLU A 134 16.72 -7.39 6.38
C GLU A 134 15.21 -7.22 6.62
N TYR A 135 14.43 -7.14 5.53
CA TYR A 135 12.99 -6.82 5.61
C TYR A 135 12.08 -7.97 5.20
N HIS A 136 12.62 -9.10 4.75
CA HIS A 136 11.88 -10.24 4.22
C HIS A 136 10.94 -9.88 3.06
N VAL A 137 11.36 -8.91 2.22
CA VAL A 137 10.63 -8.42 1.06
C VAL A 137 11.30 -8.85 -0.23
N THR A 138 10.56 -9.52 -1.10
CA THR A 138 11.01 -9.78 -2.48
C THR A 138 10.64 -8.57 -3.34
N MET A 139 11.65 -7.78 -3.78
CA MET A 139 11.45 -6.57 -4.57
C MET A 139 11.75 -6.78 -6.04
N VAL A 140 10.90 -6.21 -6.90
CA VAL A 140 11.13 -6.05 -8.33
C VAL A 140 11.41 -4.58 -8.63
N PHE A 141 12.48 -4.29 -9.35
CA PHE A 141 12.86 -2.93 -9.72
C PHE A 141 12.56 -2.68 -11.20
N GLY A 142 11.71 -1.68 -11.46
CA GLY A 142 11.62 -1.03 -12.77
C GLY A 142 12.68 0.04 -12.89
N ILE A 143 13.29 0.17 -14.06
CA ILE A 143 14.40 1.13 -14.29
C ILE A 143 13.93 2.17 -15.28
N TYR A 144 13.98 3.44 -14.88
CA TYR A 144 13.82 4.60 -15.73
C TYR A 144 15.16 5.30 -15.93
N ALA A 145 15.63 5.32 -17.16
CA ALA A 145 16.80 6.13 -17.52
C ALA A 145 16.36 7.59 -17.65
N VAL A 146 17.00 8.49 -16.92
CA VAL A 146 16.71 9.93 -17.00
C VAL A 146 17.93 10.71 -17.50
N ASP A 147 17.67 11.76 -18.24
CA ASP A 147 18.70 12.72 -18.70
C ASP A 147 18.52 14.03 -17.93
N GLU A 148 19.48 14.35 -17.07
CA GLU A 148 19.46 15.58 -16.28
C GLU A 148 20.41 16.67 -16.82
N ASP A 149 21.26 16.33 -17.77
CA ASP A 149 22.35 17.20 -18.22
C ASP A 149 22.08 17.86 -19.56
N THR A 150 21.30 17.25 -20.45
CA THR A 150 21.04 17.83 -21.77
C THR A 150 20.20 19.11 -21.62
N SER A 151 20.73 20.24 -22.11
CA SER A 151 20.07 21.54 -21.95
C SER A 151 18.62 21.59 -22.40
N SER A 152 18.29 20.93 -23.51
CA SER A 152 16.91 20.82 -24.01
C SER A 152 16.02 20.04 -23.04
N VAL A 153 16.50 18.98 -22.41
CA VAL A 153 15.72 18.20 -21.44
C VAL A 153 15.52 18.98 -20.15
N VAL A 154 16.54 19.72 -19.70
CA VAL A 154 16.43 20.62 -18.52
C VAL A 154 15.36 21.70 -18.75
N ASP A 155 15.32 22.30 -19.94
CA ASP A 155 14.31 23.31 -20.25
C ASP A 155 12.90 22.70 -20.34
N ILE A 156 12.74 21.52 -20.94
CA ILE A 156 11.48 20.78 -20.98
C ILE A 156 11.04 20.40 -19.55
N ARG A 157 11.95 19.89 -18.72
CA ARG A 157 11.67 19.56 -17.30
C ARG A 157 11.15 20.78 -16.55
N ARG A 158 11.77 21.95 -16.76
CA ARG A 158 11.33 23.22 -16.16
C ARG A 158 9.94 23.62 -16.64
N TYR A 159 9.65 23.46 -17.90
CA TYR A 159 8.34 23.77 -18.50
C TYR A 159 7.24 22.85 -17.94
N ILE A 160 7.48 21.54 -17.96
CA ILE A 160 6.54 20.53 -17.39
C ILE A 160 6.36 20.78 -15.87
N GLY A 161 7.41 21.09 -15.14
CA GLY A 161 7.32 21.39 -13.71
C GLY A 161 6.46 22.63 -13.40
N LYS A 162 6.46 23.64 -14.28
CA LYS A 162 5.54 24.77 -14.17
C LYS A 162 4.10 24.35 -14.45
N PHE A 163 3.89 23.54 -15.49
CA PHE A 163 2.56 23.01 -15.83
C PHE A 163 1.96 22.20 -14.66
N VAL A 164 2.73 21.28 -14.07
CA VAL A 164 2.30 20.46 -12.94
C VAL A 164 1.92 21.32 -11.73
N ARG A 165 2.67 22.39 -11.44
CA ARG A 165 2.37 23.27 -10.30
C ARG A 165 1.07 24.05 -10.45
N VAL A 166 0.64 24.33 -11.67
CA VAL A 166 -0.59 25.10 -11.96
C VAL A 166 -1.79 24.19 -12.13
N ASN A 167 -1.57 22.90 -12.41
CA ASN A 167 -2.65 21.96 -12.72
C ASN A 167 -2.97 21.11 -11.47
N GLU A 168 -4.13 21.34 -10.87
CA GLU A 168 -4.60 20.62 -9.67
C GLU A 168 -4.84 19.12 -9.91
N HIS A 169 -4.97 18.70 -11.16
CA HIS A 169 -5.22 17.30 -11.52
C HIS A 169 -3.95 16.46 -11.69
N VAL A 170 -2.78 17.09 -11.68
CA VAL A 170 -1.49 16.41 -11.82
C VAL A 170 -0.67 16.61 -10.54
N LYS A 171 -0.32 15.51 -9.88
CA LYS A 171 0.43 15.53 -8.63
C LYS A 171 1.94 15.68 -8.85
N SER A 172 2.47 14.94 -9.80
CA SER A 172 3.90 14.93 -10.15
C SER A 172 4.13 14.33 -11.53
N PHE A 173 5.37 14.42 -12.00
CA PHE A 173 5.82 13.75 -13.21
C PHE A 173 7.18 13.10 -12.95
N HIS A 174 7.46 12.02 -13.69
CA HIS A 174 8.65 11.18 -13.54
C HIS A 174 9.10 10.63 -14.90
N ALA A 175 10.24 9.94 -14.92
CA ALA A 175 10.75 9.22 -16.07
C ALA A 175 10.94 10.09 -17.34
N LEU A 176 11.38 11.33 -17.15
CA LEU A 176 11.60 12.23 -18.27
C LEU A 176 12.84 11.82 -19.07
N TYR A 177 12.62 11.28 -20.25
CA TYR A 177 13.68 10.82 -21.16
C TYR A 177 13.43 11.27 -22.60
N LEU A 178 14.43 11.83 -23.24
CA LEU A 178 14.40 12.22 -24.65
C LEU A 178 15.18 11.21 -25.50
N SER A 179 14.48 10.45 -26.33
CA SER A 179 15.12 9.56 -27.28
C SER A 179 15.75 10.35 -28.43
N LYS A 180 17.08 10.35 -28.50
CA LYS A 180 17.83 11.08 -29.56
C LYS A 180 17.63 10.47 -30.95
N GLY A 181 17.32 9.16 -31.05
CA GLY A 181 17.11 8.48 -32.33
C GLY A 181 15.76 8.80 -32.96
N THR A 182 14.72 8.93 -32.17
CA THR A 182 13.34 9.18 -32.65
C THR A 182 12.83 10.60 -32.36
N ASN A 183 13.60 11.39 -31.62
CA ASN A 183 13.19 12.69 -31.09
C ASN A 183 11.88 12.65 -30.30
N THR A 184 11.64 11.52 -29.62
CA THR A 184 10.43 11.26 -28.84
C THR A 184 10.74 11.52 -27.36
N LEU A 185 9.85 12.27 -26.72
CA LEU A 185 9.89 12.51 -25.27
C LEU A 185 9.01 11.52 -24.54
N TYR A 186 9.59 10.81 -23.57
CA TYR A 186 8.86 9.95 -22.63
C TYR A 186 8.72 10.67 -21.31
N CYS A 187 7.54 10.62 -20.71
CA CYS A 187 7.27 11.24 -19.42
C CYS A 187 6.02 10.61 -18.80
N ASP A 188 6.11 10.19 -17.55
CA ASP A 188 4.98 9.65 -16.80
C ASP A 188 4.40 10.71 -15.87
N PHE A 189 3.07 10.82 -15.85
CA PHE A 189 2.35 11.76 -14.99
C PHE A 189 1.53 11.00 -13.95
N ILE A 190 1.64 11.43 -12.69
CA ILE A 190 0.76 10.95 -11.62
C ILE A 190 -0.41 11.91 -11.50
N ALA A 191 -1.59 11.42 -11.88
CA ALA A 191 -2.83 12.17 -11.72
C ALA A 191 -3.37 12.07 -10.29
N VAL A 192 -4.08 13.10 -9.84
CA VAL A 192 -4.85 13.05 -8.60
C VAL A 192 -6.09 12.19 -8.85
N SER A 193 -6.18 11.03 -8.21
CA SER A 193 -7.36 10.16 -8.31
C SER A 193 -8.51 10.77 -7.52
N TYR A 194 -9.42 11.45 -8.21
CA TYR A 194 -10.74 11.74 -7.67
C TYR A 194 -11.65 10.53 -7.97
N THR A 195 -12.30 10.00 -6.97
CA THR A 195 -13.18 8.83 -7.05
C THR A 195 -14.41 9.01 -7.96
N HIS A 196 -14.51 10.12 -8.72
CA HIS A 196 -15.60 10.47 -9.60
C HIS A 196 -15.21 10.87 -11.04
N LEU A 197 -13.92 10.77 -11.42
CA LEU A 197 -13.56 10.97 -12.82
C LEU A 197 -13.69 9.64 -13.57
N ARG A 198 -14.71 9.54 -14.42
CA ARG A 198 -14.75 8.55 -15.50
C ARG A 198 -13.44 8.69 -16.28
N ALA A 199 -12.69 7.61 -16.41
CA ALA A 199 -11.58 7.53 -17.32
C ALA A 199 -12.11 7.75 -18.74
N HIS A 200 -11.96 8.94 -19.27
CA HIS A 200 -12.01 9.17 -20.71
C HIS A 200 -10.61 8.80 -21.21
N GLU A 201 -10.52 7.64 -21.84
CA GLU A 201 -9.38 7.29 -22.68
C GLU A 201 -9.33 8.28 -23.82
N THR A 202 -8.46 9.26 -23.72
CA THR A 202 -8.05 10.08 -24.85
C THR A 202 -6.76 9.49 -25.40
N SER A 203 -6.89 8.54 -26.33
CA SER A 203 -5.80 8.21 -27.26
C SER A 203 -5.59 9.43 -28.15
N ALA A 204 -4.67 10.30 -27.78
CA ALA A 204 -4.18 11.32 -28.69
C ALA A 204 -3.09 10.69 -29.56
N HIS A 205 -3.44 10.22 -30.72
CA HIS A 205 -2.49 10.02 -31.81
C HIS A 205 -2.18 11.40 -32.41
N LEU A 206 -0.93 11.83 -32.25
CA LEU A 206 -0.29 12.87 -33.04
C LEU A 206 0.58 12.23 -34.11
#